data_d9f8347eb09ce649935d57cdea7bea57
#
_entry.id   d9f8347eb09ce649935d57cdea7bea57
#
_cell.length_a   1.000
_cell.length_b   1.000
_cell.length_c   1.000
_cell.angle_alpha   90.00
_cell.angle_beta   90.00
_cell.angle_gamma   90.00
#
_symmetry.space_group_name_H-M   'P 1'
#
loop_
_entity.id
_entity.type
_entity.pdbx_description
1 polymer ?
#
loop_
_entity_poly.entity_id
_entity_poly.type
_entity_poly.pdbx_seq_one_letter_code
_entity_poly.pdbx_strand_id
1 'polypeptide(L)'
;MKSSEYVNKNDKLKDLASTIVVFSILGVAGLVLLLLELLNVTNFMNQMMMLMIVAVVVVGVPLVLFTSIKSYKATKILAKEENELTAKLNDWMERNFTKETIHRILYAQRVNAPQVPEEELYLMLYQAMKQRVCDQFGDLDEAYLDYIVDEFYDSHFSEDTEEELL
;
A
#
# COMPACT_ATOMS: atom_id res chain seq x y z
N MET A 1 -17.02 -7.54 -9.86
CA MET A 1 -16.77 -7.24 -8.42
C MET A 1 -15.64 -6.24 -8.38
N LYS A 2 -15.78 -5.08 -7.73
CA LYS A 2 -14.61 -4.21 -7.49
C LYS A 2 -13.70 -4.95 -6.53
N SER A 3 -12.54 -5.38 -7.01
CA SER A 3 -11.42 -5.76 -6.16
C SER A 3 -11.21 -4.62 -5.16
N SER A 4 -11.16 -4.92 -3.89
CA SER A 4 -10.78 -3.94 -2.88
C SER A 4 -9.33 -3.58 -3.20
N GLU A 5 -9.10 -2.33 -3.61
CA GLU A 5 -7.78 -1.83 -3.94
C GLU A 5 -6.85 -2.08 -2.74
N TYR A 6 -5.84 -2.89 -2.95
CA TYR A 6 -4.87 -3.19 -1.90
C TYR A 6 -4.07 -1.94 -1.55
N VAL A 7 -4.07 -1.56 -0.29
CA VAL A 7 -3.30 -0.42 0.20
C VAL A 7 -2.02 -0.92 0.85
N ASN A 8 -0.89 -0.70 0.18
CA ASN A 8 0.43 -1.05 0.68
C ASN A 8 0.69 -0.38 2.04
N LYS A 9 1.13 -1.17 3.02
CA LYS A 9 1.41 -0.69 4.39
C LYS A 9 2.50 0.38 4.42
N ASN A 10 3.45 0.34 3.48
CA ASN A 10 4.50 1.35 3.37
C ASN A 10 3.93 2.71 2.94
N ASP A 11 2.95 2.75 2.04
CA ASP A 11 2.31 4.01 1.63
C ASP A 11 1.48 4.58 2.76
N LYS A 12 0.76 3.73 3.49
CA LYS A 12 0.08 4.15 4.72
C LYS A 12 1.05 4.71 5.77
N LEU A 13 2.26 4.18 5.89
CA LEU A 13 3.31 4.72 6.76
C LEU A 13 3.75 6.12 6.32
N LYS A 14 3.95 6.34 5.01
CA LYS A 14 4.30 7.65 4.46
C LYS A 14 3.21 8.69 4.75
N ASP A 15 1.95 8.32 4.57
CA ASP A 15 0.80 9.21 4.84
C ASP A 15 0.72 9.58 6.33
N LEU A 16 0.90 8.61 7.21
CA LEU A 16 0.92 8.85 8.65
C LEU A 16 2.12 9.72 9.06
N ALA A 17 3.30 9.48 8.50
CA ALA A 17 4.49 10.31 8.75
C ALA A 17 4.26 11.75 8.26
N SER A 18 3.71 11.94 7.06
CA SER A 18 3.34 13.26 6.53
C SER A 18 2.33 13.96 7.44
N THR A 19 1.30 13.27 7.89
CA THR A 19 0.31 13.80 8.84
C THR A 19 0.97 14.28 10.13
N ILE A 20 1.87 13.50 10.72
CA ILE A 20 2.59 13.85 11.94
C ILE A 20 3.42 15.13 11.71
N VAL A 21 4.14 15.24 10.61
CA VAL A 21 4.95 16.41 10.27
C VAL A 21 4.08 17.66 10.12
N VAL A 22 3.01 17.57 9.32
CA VAL A 22 2.10 18.71 9.06
C VAL A 22 1.48 19.21 10.37
N PHE A 23 0.92 18.32 11.19
CA PHE A 23 0.30 18.72 12.46
C PHE A 23 1.31 19.20 13.49
N SER A 24 2.56 18.73 13.47
CA SER A 24 3.63 19.26 14.30
C SER A 24 3.96 20.71 13.91
N ILE A 25 4.08 21.01 12.61
CA ILE A 25 4.34 22.37 12.12
C ILE A 25 3.15 23.29 12.48
N LEU A 26 1.93 22.85 12.24
CA LEU A 26 0.71 23.62 12.60
C LEU A 26 0.63 23.88 14.10
N GLY A 27 0.97 22.89 14.92
CA GLY A 27 1.01 23.03 16.37
C GLY A 27 2.02 24.07 16.83
N VAL A 28 3.24 24.02 16.30
CA VAL A 28 4.29 25.01 16.62
C VAL A 28 3.87 26.41 16.16
N ALA A 29 3.39 26.55 14.93
CA ALA A 29 2.92 27.84 14.40
C ALA A 29 1.76 28.39 15.24
N GLY A 30 0.80 27.57 15.63
CA GLY A 30 -0.32 27.96 16.48
C GLY A 30 0.13 28.41 17.88
N LEU A 31 1.09 27.68 18.49
CA LEU A 31 1.67 28.08 19.77
C LEU A 31 2.40 29.42 19.68
N VAL A 32 3.18 29.67 18.62
CA VAL A 32 3.86 30.95 18.39
C VAL A 32 2.85 32.08 18.28
N LEU A 33 1.77 31.89 17.51
CA LEU A 33 0.70 32.90 17.38
C LEU A 33 0.04 33.19 18.73
N LEU A 34 -0.28 32.19 19.53
CA LEU A 34 -0.84 32.36 20.86
C LEU A 34 0.11 33.11 21.80
N LEU A 35 1.41 32.85 21.74
CA LEU A 35 2.41 33.58 22.53
C LEU A 35 2.52 35.04 22.12
N LEU A 36 2.51 35.35 20.82
CA LEU A 36 2.56 36.71 20.32
C LEU A 36 1.32 37.53 20.76
N GLU A 37 0.16 36.92 20.77
CA GLU A 37 -1.08 37.52 21.23
C GLU A 37 -1.08 37.75 22.76
N LEU A 38 -0.59 36.75 23.53
CA LEU A 38 -0.47 36.86 24.99
C LEU A 38 0.50 37.98 25.41
N LEU A 39 1.56 38.20 24.62
CA LEU A 39 2.50 39.30 24.84
C LEU A 39 2.01 40.67 24.34
N ASN A 40 0.78 40.76 23.87
CA ASN A 40 0.17 41.97 23.28
C ASN A 40 0.96 42.54 22.07
N VAL A 41 1.71 41.69 21.37
CA VAL A 41 2.48 42.10 20.18
C VAL A 41 1.56 42.28 18.97
N THR A 42 0.49 41.47 18.90
CA THR A 42 -0.41 41.40 17.73
C THR A 42 -1.84 41.75 18.12
N ASN A 43 -2.34 42.43 18.81
CA ASN A 43 -3.77 42.81 19.10
C ASN A 43 -4.77 42.52 17.94
N PHE A 44 -4.61 41.36 17.31
CA PHE A 44 -5.29 40.99 16.07
C PHE A 44 -6.54 40.14 16.34
N MET A 45 -6.56 39.37 17.45
CA MET A 45 -7.62 38.40 17.69
C MET A 45 -8.67 38.94 18.66
N ASN A 46 -9.93 38.74 18.29
CA ASN A 46 -11.01 38.93 19.27
C ASN A 46 -11.07 37.70 20.21
N GLN A 47 -11.72 37.83 21.34
CA GLN A 47 -11.80 36.80 22.38
C GLN A 47 -12.33 35.46 21.86
N MET A 48 -13.28 35.46 20.89
CA MET A 48 -13.82 34.23 20.29
C MET A 48 -12.80 33.50 19.40
N MET A 49 -12.04 34.25 18.58
CA MET A 49 -10.97 33.68 17.75
C MET A 49 -9.87 33.07 18.60
N MET A 50 -9.47 33.78 19.66
CA MET A 50 -8.47 33.28 20.59
C MET A 50 -8.91 31.94 21.22
N LEU A 51 -10.15 31.84 21.66
CA LEU A 51 -10.70 30.62 22.26
C LEU A 51 -10.74 29.46 21.27
N MET A 52 -11.11 29.72 19.99
CA MET A 52 -11.09 28.70 18.94
C MET A 52 -9.66 28.21 18.65
N ILE A 53 -8.69 29.10 18.53
CA ILE A 53 -7.29 28.74 18.27
C ILE A 53 -6.72 27.95 19.45
N VAL A 54 -6.99 28.36 20.68
CA VAL A 54 -6.58 27.58 21.87
C VAL A 54 -7.17 26.18 21.85
N ALA A 55 -8.47 26.05 21.56
CA ALA A 55 -9.11 24.74 21.48
C ALA A 55 -8.46 23.83 20.41
N VAL A 56 -8.17 24.35 19.22
CA VAL A 56 -7.53 23.60 18.13
C VAL A 56 -6.08 23.27 18.49
N VAL A 57 -5.29 24.20 18.96
CA VAL A 57 -3.85 24.02 19.20
C VAL A 57 -3.59 23.18 20.46
N VAL A 58 -4.36 23.40 21.53
CA VAL A 58 -4.11 22.71 22.81
C VAL A 58 -4.80 21.35 22.89
N VAL A 59 -5.94 21.18 22.21
CA VAL A 59 -6.69 19.92 22.26
C VAL A 59 -6.62 19.17 20.93
N GLY A 60 -6.96 19.84 19.82
CA GLY A 60 -7.07 19.20 18.51
C GLY A 60 -5.75 18.64 18.00
N VAL A 61 -4.70 19.47 17.97
CA VAL A 61 -3.38 19.07 17.46
C VAL A 61 -2.77 17.93 18.28
N PRO A 62 -2.71 17.96 19.62
CA PRO A 62 -2.18 16.85 20.40
C PRO A 62 -2.98 15.54 20.23
N LEU A 63 -4.29 15.63 20.10
CA LEU A 63 -5.15 14.45 19.90
C LEU A 63 -4.85 13.78 18.55
N VAL A 64 -4.74 14.57 17.47
CA VAL A 64 -4.37 14.05 16.14
C VAL A 64 -2.96 13.48 16.16
N LEU A 65 -1.99 14.17 16.76
CA LEU A 65 -0.61 13.67 16.86
C LEU A 65 -0.54 12.37 17.64
N PHE A 66 -1.22 12.26 18.77
CA PHE A 66 -1.22 11.05 19.59
C PHE A 66 -1.80 9.85 18.83
N THR A 67 -2.95 10.05 18.16
CA THR A 67 -3.58 8.97 17.36
C THR A 67 -2.73 8.59 16.17
N SER A 68 -2.14 9.55 15.46
CA SER A 68 -1.26 9.32 14.31
C SER A 68 0.02 8.59 14.71
N ILE A 69 0.68 8.96 15.80
CA ILE A 69 1.89 8.29 16.31
C ILE A 69 1.59 6.86 16.74
N LYS A 70 0.45 6.64 17.42
CA LYS A 70 0.03 5.30 17.82
C LYS A 70 -0.21 4.41 16.58
N SER A 71 -0.95 4.93 15.59
CA SER A 71 -1.21 4.24 14.32
C SER A 71 0.08 3.98 13.54
N TYR A 72 0.99 4.96 13.48
CA TYR A 72 2.29 4.82 12.82
C TYR A 72 3.11 3.66 13.42
N LYS A 73 3.20 3.59 14.75
CA LYS A 73 3.94 2.50 15.41
C LYS A 73 3.33 1.12 15.11
N ALA A 74 2.01 1.01 15.16
CA ALA A 74 1.31 -0.24 14.84
C ALA A 74 1.50 -0.63 13.37
N THR A 75 1.32 0.31 12.44
CA THR A 75 1.49 0.07 11.00
C THR A 75 2.94 -0.28 10.65
N LYS A 76 3.92 0.28 11.35
CA LYS A 76 5.35 -0.04 11.13
C LYS A 76 5.68 -1.51 11.39
N ILE A 77 5.08 -2.12 12.41
CA ILE A 77 5.26 -3.54 12.70
C ILE A 77 4.65 -4.37 11.56
N LEU A 78 3.39 -4.06 11.19
CA LEU A 78 2.69 -4.76 10.12
C LEU A 78 3.40 -4.61 8.76
N ALA A 79 3.93 -3.43 8.45
CA ALA A 79 4.69 -3.20 7.22
C ALA A 79 5.99 -4.02 7.19
N LYS A 80 6.65 -4.19 8.34
CA LYS A 80 7.84 -5.05 8.40
C LYS A 80 7.50 -6.51 8.14
N GLU A 81 6.45 -7.02 8.77
CA GLU A 81 5.98 -8.40 8.56
C GLU A 81 5.56 -8.63 7.10
N GLU A 82 4.84 -7.67 6.51
CA GLU A 82 4.44 -7.71 5.10
C GLU A 82 5.64 -7.68 4.15
N ASN A 83 6.63 -6.82 4.39
CA ASN A 83 7.84 -6.76 3.58
C ASN A 83 8.67 -8.06 3.66
N GLU A 84 8.74 -8.69 4.83
CA GLU A 84 9.41 -9.99 4.99
C GLU A 84 8.66 -11.11 4.25
N LEU A 85 7.32 -11.07 4.27
CA LEU A 85 6.49 -12.00 3.53
C LEU A 85 6.62 -11.79 2.02
N THR A 86 6.52 -10.54 1.55
CA THR A 86 6.69 -10.15 0.15
C THR A 86 8.04 -10.62 -0.40
N ALA A 87 9.12 -10.41 0.36
CA ALA A 87 10.45 -10.87 -0.05
C ALA A 87 10.53 -12.40 -0.21
N LYS A 88 9.91 -13.15 0.70
CA LYS A 88 9.85 -14.62 0.61
C LYS A 88 9.00 -15.09 -0.57
N LEU A 89 7.87 -14.41 -0.82
CA LEU A 89 7.00 -14.69 -1.94
C LEU A 89 7.70 -14.46 -3.27
N ASN A 90 8.34 -13.30 -3.44
CA ASN A 90 9.08 -12.96 -4.66
C ASN A 90 10.22 -13.95 -4.92
N ASP A 91 11.06 -14.23 -3.92
CA ASP A 91 12.14 -15.21 -4.04
C ASP A 91 11.63 -16.62 -4.39
N TRP A 92 10.47 -17.02 -3.87
CA TRP A 92 9.84 -18.27 -4.24
C TRP A 92 9.25 -18.24 -5.65
N MET A 93 8.58 -17.14 -6.03
CA MET A 93 8.00 -16.98 -7.37
C MET A 93 9.08 -16.96 -8.45
N GLU A 94 10.19 -16.24 -8.26
CA GLU A 94 11.33 -16.22 -9.18
C GLU A 94 11.88 -17.63 -9.45
N ARG A 95 11.92 -18.48 -8.43
CA ARG A 95 12.41 -19.87 -8.59
C ARG A 95 11.40 -20.80 -9.24
N ASN A 96 10.11 -20.57 -9.08
CA ASN A 96 9.06 -21.49 -9.50
C ASN A 96 8.32 -21.06 -10.76
N PHE A 97 8.28 -19.76 -11.07
CA PHE A 97 7.68 -19.22 -12.28
C PHE A 97 8.75 -18.71 -13.25
N THR A 98 9.62 -19.62 -13.68
CA THR A 98 10.56 -19.34 -14.78
C THR A 98 9.81 -19.24 -16.11
N LYS A 99 10.40 -18.57 -17.11
CA LYS A 99 9.83 -18.49 -18.48
C LYS A 99 9.41 -19.87 -19.00
N GLU A 100 10.24 -20.89 -18.80
CA GLU A 100 9.93 -22.27 -19.19
C GLU A 100 8.71 -22.84 -18.48
N THR A 101 8.55 -22.52 -17.20
CA THR A 101 7.39 -23.00 -16.42
C THR A 101 6.12 -22.31 -16.88
N ILE A 102 6.16 -21.01 -17.13
CA ILE A 102 5.05 -20.23 -17.68
C ILE A 102 4.65 -20.75 -19.06
N HIS A 103 5.60 -20.92 -19.99
CA HIS A 103 5.35 -21.51 -21.29
C HIS A 103 4.73 -22.90 -21.21
N ARG A 104 5.18 -23.73 -20.27
CA ARG A 104 4.61 -25.08 -20.06
C ARG A 104 3.16 -25.01 -19.59
N ILE A 105 2.84 -24.09 -18.68
CA ILE A 105 1.46 -23.88 -18.19
C ILE A 105 0.58 -23.41 -19.34
N LEU A 106 1.00 -22.38 -20.08
CA LEU A 106 0.27 -21.84 -21.23
C LEU A 106 0.07 -22.90 -22.33
N TYR A 107 1.12 -23.64 -22.66
CA TYR A 107 1.03 -24.71 -23.66
C TYR A 107 0.04 -25.80 -23.24
N ALA A 108 0.08 -26.23 -21.99
CA ALA A 108 -0.87 -27.21 -21.47
C ALA A 108 -2.31 -26.70 -21.51
N GLN A 109 -2.54 -25.42 -21.22
CA GLN A 109 -3.86 -24.80 -21.32
C GLN A 109 -4.33 -24.70 -22.77
N ARG A 110 -3.46 -24.27 -23.70
CA ARG A 110 -3.77 -24.16 -25.12
C ARG A 110 -4.07 -25.49 -25.78
N VAL A 111 -3.40 -26.57 -25.36
CA VAL A 111 -3.67 -27.95 -25.83
C VAL A 111 -5.05 -28.42 -25.35
N ASN A 112 -5.39 -28.11 -24.11
CA ASN A 112 -6.66 -28.52 -23.52
C ASN A 112 -7.86 -27.65 -23.95
N ALA A 113 -7.62 -26.41 -24.38
CA ALA A 113 -8.65 -25.47 -24.81
C ALA A 113 -8.17 -24.62 -26.03
N PRO A 114 -8.09 -25.22 -27.22
CA PRO A 114 -7.47 -24.57 -28.39
C PRO A 114 -8.28 -23.38 -28.97
N GLN A 115 -9.50 -23.15 -28.51
CA GLN A 115 -10.37 -22.06 -28.97
C GLN A 115 -10.48 -20.90 -27.99
N VAL A 116 -9.70 -20.94 -26.89
CA VAL A 116 -9.76 -19.89 -25.84
C VAL A 116 -9.03 -18.64 -26.34
N PRO A 117 -9.63 -17.45 -26.24
CA PRO A 117 -8.99 -16.19 -26.54
C PRO A 117 -7.75 -15.94 -25.65
N GLU A 118 -6.82 -15.17 -26.15
CA GLU A 118 -5.54 -14.88 -25.46
C GLU A 118 -5.73 -14.22 -24.09
N GLU A 119 -6.71 -13.32 -23.98
CA GLU A 119 -7.12 -12.70 -22.72
C GLU A 119 -7.59 -13.71 -21.65
N GLU A 120 -8.29 -14.77 -22.09
CA GLU A 120 -8.72 -15.84 -21.19
C GLU A 120 -7.57 -16.76 -20.78
N LEU A 121 -6.59 -16.99 -21.67
CA LEU A 121 -5.37 -17.73 -21.35
C LEU A 121 -4.55 -17.02 -20.28
N TYR A 122 -4.44 -15.68 -20.37
CA TYR A 122 -3.81 -14.87 -19.34
C TYR A 122 -4.51 -15.02 -17.99
N LEU A 123 -5.83 -14.91 -17.97
CA LEU A 123 -6.63 -15.10 -16.75
C LEU A 123 -6.43 -16.49 -16.14
N MET A 124 -6.35 -17.52 -16.96
CA MET A 124 -6.09 -18.90 -16.51
C MET A 124 -4.67 -19.05 -15.92
N LEU A 125 -3.68 -18.42 -16.55
CA LEU A 125 -2.31 -18.37 -16.04
C LEU A 125 -2.27 -17.67 -14.68
N TYR A 126 -2.87 -16.51 -14.59
CA TYR A 126 -2.95 -15.73 -13.38
C TYR A 126 -3.60 -16.51 -12.22
N GLN A 127 -4.71 -17.18 -12.49
CA GLN A 127 -5.36 -18.06 -11.51
C GLN A 127 -4.48 -19.25 -11.10
N ALA A 128 -3.76 -19.85 -12.04
CA ALA A 128 -2.83 -20.94 -11.75
C ALA A 128 -1.65 -20.49 -10.88
N MET A 129 -1.15 -19.26 -11.11
CA MET A 129 -0.11 -18.67 -10.27
C MET A 129 -0.63 -18.43 -8.85
N LYS A 130 -1.79 -17.80 -8.72
CA LYS A 130 -2.44 -17.56 -7.41
C LYS A 130 -2.64 -18.85 -6.64
N GLN A 131 -3.19 -19.88 -7.31
CA GLN A 131 -3.42 -21.17 -6.66
C GLN A 131 -2.12 -21.78 -6.13
N ARG A 132 -1.04 -21.76 -6.90
CA ARG A 132 0.26 -22.29 -6.46
C ARG A 132 0.86 -21.52 -5.31
N VAL A 133 0.69 -20.20 -5.27
CA VAL A 133 1.11 -19.38 -4.14
C VAL A 133 0.32 -19.75 -2.88
N CYS A 134 -1.00 -19.87 -2.98
CA CYS A 134 -1.85 -20.32 -1.87
C CYS A 134 -1.52 -21.73 -1.38
N ASP A 135 -1.23 -22.66 -2.30
CA ASP A 135 -0.84 -24.02 -1.93
C ASP A 135 0.47 -24.07 -1.13
N GLN A 136 1.40 -23.13 -1.39
CA GLN A 136 2.69 -23.05 -0.72
C GLN A 136 2.67 -22.23 0.58
N PHE A 137 1.97 -21.11 0.60
CA PHE A 137 2.01 -20.13 1.69
C PHE A 137 0.74 -20.10 2.54
N GLY A 138 -0.30 -20.87 2.15
CA GLY A 138 -1.61 -20.87 2.79
C GLY A 138 -2.51 -19.75 2.29
N ASP A 139 -3.64 -19.56 2.98
CA ASP A 139 -4.62 -18.53 2.63
C ASP A 139 -4.06 -17.14 2.93
N LEU A 140 -3.77 -16.38 1.88
CA LEU A 140 -3.37 -14.99 1.93
C LEU A 140 -4.60 -14.10 1.68
N ASP A 141 -4.53 -12.84 2.12
CA ASP A 141 -5.53 -11.84 1.75
C ASP A 141 -5.63 -11.72 0.22
N GLU A 142 -6.84 -11.82 -0.33
CA GLU A 142 -7.06 -11.89 -1.78
C GLU A 142 -6.53 -10.64 -2.50
N ALA A 143 -6.75 -9.45 -1.93
CA ALA A 143 -6.29 -8.20 -2.53
C ALA A 143 -4.75 -8.08 -2.49
N TYR A 144 -4.13 -8.58 -1.43
CA TYR A 144 -2.66 -8.65 -1.33
C TYR A 144 -2.08 -9.66 -2.32
N LEU A 145 -2.69 -10.83 -2.46
CA LEU A 145 -2.28 -11.86 -3.40
C LEU A 145 -2.39 -11.37 -4.85
N ASP A 146 -3.49 -10.69 -5.19
CA ASP A 146 -3.67 -10.07 -6.49
C ASP A 146 -2.57 -9.05 -6.78
N TYR A 147 -2.31 -8.16 -5.85
CA TYR A 147 -1.25 -7.16 -5.97
C TYR A 147 0.13 -7.78 -6.23
N ILE A 148 0.52 -8.79 -5.45
CA ILE A 148 1.85 -9.42 -5.57
C ILE A 148 2.00 -10.22 -6.88
N VAL A 149 0.97 -10.94 -7.29
CA VAL A 149 1.03 -11.73 -8.53
C VAL A 149 1.04 -10.81 -9.76
N ASP A 150 0.26 -9.71 -9.74
CA ASP A 150 0.28 -8.69 -10.78
C ASP A 150 1.66 -8.02 -10.90
N GLU A 151 2.20 -7.54 -9.77
CA GLU A 151 3.51 -6.89 -9.74
C GLU A 151 4.63 -7.82 -10.25
N PHE A 152 4.56 -9.10 -9.84
CA PHE A 152 5.52 -10.11 -10.31
C PHE A 152 5.40 -10.36 -11.80
N TYR A 153 4.18 -10.52 -12.31
CA TYR A 153 3.93 -10.75 -13.74
C TYR A 153 4.41 -9.56 -14.58
N ASP A 154 4.01 -8.36 -14.21
CA ASP A 154 4.38 -7.13 -14.92
C ASP A 154 5.89 -6.92 -14.96
N SER A 155 6.59 -7.22 -13.86
CA SER A 155 8.04 -7.03 -13.79
C SER A 155 8.86 -8.07 -14.56
N HIS A 156 8.32 -9.26 -14.81
CA HIS A 156 9.10 -10.37 -15.39
C HIS A 156 8.62 -10.81 -16.78
N PHE A 157 7.38 -10.51 -17.16
CA PHE A 157 6.77 -11.07 -18.37
C PHE A 157 6.06 -10.07 -19.28
N SER A 158 5.82 -8.81 -18.86
CA SER A 158 5.06 -7.84 -19.65
C SER A 158 5.73 -7.45 -20.97
N GLU A 159 7.06 -7.40 -21.02
CA GLU A 159 7.80 -7.00 -22.23
C GLU A 159 8.01 -8.13 -23.25
N ASP A 160 8.04 -9.38 -22.79
CA ASP A 160 8.37 -10.55 -23.62
C ASP A 160 7.13 -11.23 -24.24
N THR A 161 5.94 -10.96 -23.72
CA THR A 161 4.72 -11.69 -24.13
C THR A 161 4.19 -11.23 -25.50
N GLU A 162 4.48 -9.98 -25.90
CA GLU A 162 4.01 -9.44 -27.19
C GLU A 162 4.85 -9.90 -28.37
N GLU A 163 6.14 -10.22 -28.20
CA GLU A 163 7.03 -10.62 -29.30
C GLU A 163 7.11 -12.14 -29.56
N GLU A 164 6.87 -13.00 -28.57
CA GLU A 164 7.03 -14.46 -28.71
C GLU A 164 5.73 -15.22 -28.99
N LEU A 165 4.57 -14.59 -28.87
CA LEU A 165 3.25 -15.20 -29.11
C LEU A 165 2.69 -14.95 -30.52
N LEU A 166 3.40 -14.16 -31.35
CA LEU A 166 3.11 -13.93 -32.78
C LEU A 166 3.94 -14.88 -33.66
#